data_bdd931704d0a8394d4fcb6600ccdbc35
#
_entry.id   bdd931704d0a8394d4fcb6600ccdbc35
#
_cell.length_a   1.000
_cell.length_b   1.000
_cell.length_c   1.000
_cell.angle_alpha   90.00
_cell.angle_beta   90.00
_cell.angle_gamma   90.00
#
_symmetry.space_group_name_H-M   'P 1'
#
loop_
_entity.id
_entity.type
_entity.pdbx_description
1 polymer ?
#
loop_
_entity_poly.entity_id
_entity_poly.type
_entity_poly.pdbx_seq_one_letter_code
_entity_poly.pdbx_strand_id
1 'polypeptide(L)'
;MSRRSSYLFRIFALLMVFGLFAAGCGNDDDDEAEPAPEPAPAETEPEPEPEVEDEPEPEPEPEPEPEEGPLRVALLLPGVRNDNSFSQAAYEGLRDAVAEDGNVETQVLEEIIDPTDSLPAIRDFASQGFDLILGHGIEYVDPIQQLYAEFPDVSFSMTGGILVPGSVTSDNVVDWLYNVQDMAYPNGILAAKAVVGDTIGIVGGPEFDFVKTMHQSFRDAALSVNPDIEFLEGFAGSFVDVQAAAEVTQQLIDQGADFIYCSGDGICIGAAQTASAAGIPISVGFGSQEQTAPDVYLAATVIRMKDLYLDFFAQVRNETFGTPDGEVHAVGEEGYAFYPGGIFNAQVEVLPVNTNATVETAVSLDELQAALDELVASIEAGEFSIPFPG
;
A
#
# COMPACT_ATOMS: atom_id res chain seq x y z
N MET A 1 12.65 -48.50 -0.96
CA MET A 1 14.09 -48.43 -0.79
C MET A 1 14.39 -46.98 -0.48
N SER A 2 14.33 -46.56 0.74
CA SER A 2 15.33 -46.53 1.80
C SER A 2 16.55 -45.64 1.48
N ARG A 3 16.55 -44.43 2.03
CA ARG A 3 17.61 -44.01 2.95
C ARG A 3 17.20 -42.72 3.66
N ARG A 4 16.88 -42.85 4.93
CA ARG A 4 16.92 -41.84 5.96
C ARG A 4 18.39 -41.49 6.23
N SER A 5 18.71 -40.24 6.49
CA SER A 5 19.87 -39.91 7.34
C SER A 5 19.55 -38.67 8.15
N SER A 6 19.38 -38.93 9.39
CA SER A 6 19.28 -38.01 10.54
C SER A 6 20.66 -37.43 10.85
N TYR A 7 20.71 -36.13 11.22
CA TYR A 7 21.79 -35.61 12.06
C TYR A 7 21.23 -34.92 13.29
N LEU A 8 21.46 -35.59 14.38
CA LEU A 8 21.24 -35.20 15.76
C LEU A 8 22.37 -34.30 16.26
N PHE A 9 22.01 -33.32 17.08
CA PHE A 9 22.67 -32.82 18.27
C PHE A 9 24.17 -32.43 18.24
N ARG A 10 24.46 -31.18 18.55
CA ARG A 10 25.55 -30.86 19.51
C ARG A 10 25.17 -29.60 20.33
N ILE A 11 24.69 -29.89 21.53
CA ILE A 11 24.73 -29.04 22.73
C ILE A 11 26.20 -28.90 23.16
N PHE A 12 26.66 -27.68 23.42
CA PHE A 12 27.81 -27.48 24.29
C PHE A 12 27.54 -26.30 25.23
N ALA A 13 27.21 -26.70 26.46
CA ALA A 13 27.26 -25.85 27.64
C ALA A 13 28.72 -25.66 28.09
N LEU A 14 29.11 -24.46 28.45
CA LEU A 14 30.28 -24.28 29.30
C LEU A 14 30.00 -23.28 30.42
N LEU A 15 30.12 -23.82 31.60
CA LEU A 15 29.97 -23.24 32.94
C LEU A 15 31.14 -22.30 33.33
N MET A 16 30.79 -21.28 34.09
CA MET A 16 31.44 -20.69 35.29
C MET A 16 32.95 -20.61 35.36
N VAL A 17 33.45 -19.43 35.69
CA VAL A 17 34.45 -19.27 36.76
C VAL A 17 34.18 -18.00 37.56
N PHE A 18 33.91 -18.22 38.84
CA PHE A 18 33.94 -17.32 39.98
C PHE A 18 35.38 -16.89 40.28
N GLY A 19 35.59 -15.66 40.70
CA GLY A 19 36.84 -15.19 41.25
C GLY A 19 36.61 -14.06 42.25
N LEU A 20 36.25 -14.44 43.48
CA LEU A 20 36.41 -13.60 44.66
C LEU A 20 37.91 -13.47 44.97
N PHE A 21 38.34 -12.28 45.34
CA PHE A 21 39.47 -12.11 46.26
C PHE A 21 39.10 -11.04 47.29
N ALA A 22 39.02 -11.54 48.54
CA ALA A 22 38.98 -10.78 49.78
C ALA A 22 40.35 -10.86 50.44
N ALA A 23 40.59 -9.88 51.29
CA ALA A 23 41.37 -9.92 52.50
C ALA A 23 42.88 -9.61 52.46
N GLY A 24 43.25 -8.83 53.42
CA GLY A 24 44.49 -8.81 54.20
C GLY A 24 44.63 -7.45 54.89
N CYS A 25 44.19 -7.24 56.15
CA CYS A 25 44.90 -7.36 57.39
C CYS A 25 46.32 -6.81 57.28
N GLY A 26 46.80 -5.93 58.14
CA GLY A 26 46.66 -5.57 59.53
C GLY A 26 47.92 -4.88 59.98
N ASN A 27 47.86 -4.34 61.05
CA ASN A 27 48.70 -4.25 62.23
C ASN A 27 48.99 -2.81 62.67
N ASP A 28 48.46 -2.50 63.78
CA ASP A 28 49.01 -2.24 65.10
C ASP A 28 50.39 -1.49 65.13
N ASP A 29 50.35 -0.36 65.83
CA ASP A 29 51.11 -0.26 67.02
C ASP A 29 50.84 1.06 67.79
N ASP A 30 50.73 0.89 69.06
CA ASP A 30 50.60 1.79 70.18
C ASP A 30 51.48 3.06 70.15
N ASP A 31 51.03 4.18 70.73
CA ASP A 31 51.61 4.67 72.01
C ASP A 31 50.99 5.98 72.49
N GLU A 32 50.65 5.98 73.72
CA GLU A 32 50.74 6.96 74.81
C GLU A 32 50.07 8.32 74.75
N ALA A 33 49.22 8.44 75.72
CA ALA A 33 48.61 9.66 76.23
C ALA A 33 49.55 10.58 76.99
N GLU A 34 49.37 11.91 76.83
CA GLU A 34 49.65 12.88 77.88
C GLU A 34 48.72 14.12 77.77
N PRO A 35 48.66 14.90 78.86
CA PRO A 35 47.29 15.35 79.28
C PRO A 35 46.91 16.74 78.88
N ALA A 36 45.59 17.02 79.07
CA ALA A 36 44.92 18.27 78.75
C ALA A 36 45.37 19.46 79.61
N PRO A 37 45.45 20.67 79.08
CA PRO A 37 45.32 21.90 79.84
C PRO A 37 43.84 22.46 79.85
N GLU A 38 43.57 23.10 81.01
CA GLU A 38 42.28 23.66 81.40
C GLU A 38 41.66 24.75 80.43
N PRO A 39 40.37 24.99 80.56
CA PRO A 39 39.62 25.82 79.62
C PRO A 39 39.78 27.33 79.85
N ALA A 40 39.99 28.08 78.82
CA ALA A 40 39.86 29.52 78.77
C ALA A 40 38.37 29.94 78.51
N PRO A 41 37.97 31.16 78.88
CA PRO A 41 36.56 31.55 79.02
C PRO A 41 35.87 31.76 77.70
N ALA A 42 34.58 31.46 77.69
CA ALA A 42 33.66 31.56 76.58
C ALA A 42 33.52 32.98 76.00
N GLU A 43 33.87 33.15 74.73
CA GLU A 43 33.42 34.25 73.93
C GLU A 43 32.02 33.91 73.40
N THR A 44 31.10 34.83 73.57
CA THR A 44 29.71 34.81 73.08
C THR A 44 29.73 34.86 71.54
N GLU A 45 29.31 33.80 70.88
CA GLU A 45 29.00 33.84 69.46
C GLU A 45 27.86 34.80 69.15
N PRO A 46 27.95 35.60 68.10
CA PRO A 46 26.82 36.37 67.58
C PRO A 46 25.74 35.46 67.00
N GLU A 47 24.46 35.77 67.21
CA GLU A 47 23.31 35.10 66.63
C GLU A 47 23.48 35.02 65.11
N PRO A 48 23.14 33.87 64.49
CA PRO A 48 23.14 33.73 63.04
C PRO A 48 22.07 34.64 62.41
N GLU A 49 22.49 35.41 61.41
CA GLU A 49 21.54 36.13 60.54
C GLU A 49 20.65 35.10 59.83
N PRO A 50 19.37 35.45 59.55
CA PRO A 50 18.47 34.53 58.86
C PRO A 50 19.01 34.21 57.47
N GLU A 51 19.20 32.91 57.18
CA GLU A 51 19.44 32.42 55.83
C GLU A 51 18.34 32.90 54.92
N VAL A 52 18.69 33.70 53.90
CA VAL A 52 17.85 34.01 52.78
C VAL A 52 17.72 32.71 51.98
N GLU A 53 16.56 32.07 51.99
CA GLU A 53 16.25 30.99 51.07
C GLU A 53 16.43 31.55 49.64
N ASP A 54 17.46 31.07 48.93
CA ASP A 54 17.57 31.29 47.50
C ASP A 54 16.34 30.70 46.81
N GLU A 55 15.52 31.56 46.18
CA GLU A 55 14.47 31.10 45.27
C GLU A 55 15.14 30.21 44.21
N PRO A 56 14.58 29.00 43.94
CA PRO A 56 15.14 28.14 42.92
C PRO A 56 15.19 28.90 41.58
N GLU A 57 16.34 28.88 40.94
CA GLU A 57 16.45 29.39 39.56
C GLU A 57 15.40 28.69 38.69
N PRO A 58 14.66 29.45 37.83
CA PRO A 58 13.71 28.85 36.93
C PRO A 58 14.41 27.76 36.07
N GLU A 59 13.82 26.58 36.03
CA GLU A 59 14.28 25.51 35.11
C GLU A 59 14.37 26.10 33.70
N PRO A 60 15.45 25.84 32.94
CA PRO A 60 15.53 26.31 31.57
C PRO A 60 14.34 25.78 30.78
N GLU A 61 13.65 26.69 30.07
CA GLU A 61 12.59 26.30 29.13
C GLU A 61 13.19 25.24 28.18
N PRO A 62 12.47 24.13 27.90
CA PRO A 62 12.96 23.13 26.96
C PRO A 62 13.29 23.84 25.64
N GLU A 63 14.50 23.60 25.15
CA GLU A 63 14.87 24.04 23.80
C GLU A 63 13.82 23.50 22.82
N PRO A 64 13.34 24.33 21.88
CA PRO A 64 12.39 23.86 20.87
C PRO A 64 13.05 22.67 20.15
N GLU A 65 12.32 21.55 20.07
CA GLU A 65 12.74 20.42 19.26
C GLU A 65 13.05 20.94 17.84
N PRO A 66 14.13 20.48 17.21
CA PRO A 66 14.48 20.90 15.86
C PRO A 66 13.28 20.60 14.96
N GLU A 67 12.76 21.62 14.27
CA GLU A 67 11.71 21.41 13.26
C GLU A 67 12.28 20.45 12.23
N GLU A 68 11.72 19.24 12.16
CA GLU A 68 12.06 18.28 11.13
C GLU A 68 11.73 18.91 9.77
N GLY A 69 12.65 18.82 8.83
CA GLY A 69 12.44 19.30 7.46
C GLY A 69 11.26 18.58 6.78
N PRO A 70 10.83 19.05 5.61
CA PRO A 70 9.76 18.39 4.89
C PRO A 70 10.12 16.94 4.56
N LEU A 71 9.15 16.03 4.69
CA LEU A 71 9.30 14.65 4.25
C LEU A 71 9.49 14.62 2.73
N ARG A 72 10.53 13.96 2.25
CA ARG A 72 10.86 13.89 0.83
C ARG A 72 10.37 12.58 0.23
N VAL A 73 9.39 12.67 -0.67
CA VAL A 73 8.71 11.51 -1.25
C VAL A 73 8.91 11.46 -2.76
N ALA A 74 9.38 10.32 -3.27
CA ALA A 74 9.43 10.05 -4.71
C ALA A 74 8.29 9.10 -5.11
N LEU A 75 7.64 9.37 -6.24
CA LEU A 75 6.66 8.49 -6.86
C LEU A 75 7.11 8.11 -8.26
N LEU A 76 7.18 6.81 -8.52
CA LEU A 76 7.45 6.25 -9.84
C LEU A 76 6.17 5.60 -10.39
N LEU A 77 5.80 5.98 -11.60
CA LEU A 77 4.60 5.53 -12.29
C LEU A 77 4.96 4.74 -13.56
N PRO A 78 4.31 3.60 -13.83
CA PRO A 78 4.50 2.86 -15.07
C PRO A 78 3.91 3.58 -16.29
N GLY A 79 2.87 4.35 -16.11
CA GLY A 79 2.19 5.17 -17.14
C GLY A 79 2.32 6.67 -16.88
N VAL A 80 1.44 7.43 -17.51
CA VAL A 80 1.36 8.89 -17.35
C VAL A 80 0.36 9.27 -16.26
N ARG A 81 0.61 10.37 -15.55
CA ARG A 81 -0.23 10.85 -14.43
C ARG A 81 -1.65 11.28 -14.81
N ASN A 82 -2.02 11.22 -16.08
CA ASN A 82 -3.32 11.61 -16.60
C ASN A 82 -3.89 10.54 -17.56
N ASP A 83 -3.66 9.26 -17.24
CA ASP A 83 -4.13 8.11 -18.01
C ASP A 83 -5.61 7.73 -17.76
N ASN A 84 -6.29 8.47 -16.90
CA ASN A 84 -7.65 8.18 -16.40
C ASN A 84 -7.76 6.81 -15.72
N SER A 85 -6.65 6.29 -15.16
CA SER A 85 -6.57 4.93 -14.64
C SER A 85 -5.61 4.83 -13.44
N PHE A 86 -4.82 3.77 -13.42
CA PHE A 86 -3.96 3.33 -12.33
C PHE A 86 -2.89 4.36 -11.94
N SER A 87 -2.13 4.89 -12.90
CA SER A 87 -1.09 5.88 -12.63
C SER A 87 -1.67 7.21 -12.16
N GLN A 88 -2.81 7.64 -12.74
CA GLN A 88 -3.51 8.84 -12.29
C GLN A 88 -4.00 8.72 -10.86
N ALA A 89 -4.53 7.55 -10.47
CA ALA A 89 -5.01 7.31 -9.11
C ALA A 89 -3.90 7.52 -8.07
N ALA A 90 -2.70 7.00 -8.34
CA ALA A 90 -1.53 7.19 -7.47
C ALA A 90 -1.10 8.66 -7.41
N TYR A 91 -1.02 9.31 -8.57
CA TYR A 91 -0.62 10.73 -8.61
C TYR A 91 -1.62 11.64 -7.88
N GLU A 92 -2.91 11.45 -8.10
CA GLU A 92 -3.96 12.23 -7.41
C GLU A 92 -3.96 11.96 -5.92
N GLY A 93 -3.82 10.69 -5.51
CA GLY A 93 -3.71 10.31 -4.11
C GLY A 93 -2.51 10.97 -3.43
N LEU A 94 -1.34 10.98 -4.07
CA LEU A 94 -0.15 11.65 -3.55
C LEU A 94 -0.35 13.17 -3.46
N ARG A 95 -0.88 13.79 -4.52
CA ARG A 95 -1.18 15.24 -4.54
C ARG A 95 -2.11 15.64 -3.39
N ASP A 96 -3.16 14.87 -3.17
CA ASP A 96 -4.18 15.17 -2.16
C ASP A 96 -3.65 14.90 -0.74
N ALA A 97 -2.83 13.86 -0.56
CA ALA A 97 -2.13 13.59 0.70
C ALA A 97 -1.13 14.71 1.06
N VAL A 98 -0.34 15.17 0.09
CA VAL A 98 0.59 16.30 0.26
C VAL A 98 -0.14 17.60 0.61
N ALA A 99 -1.28 17.86 -0.03
CA ALA A 99 -2.08 19.04 0.24
C ALA A 99 -2.71 19.02 1.66
N GLU A 100 -3.03 17.84 2.17
CA GLU A 100 -3.58 17.67 3.52
C GLU A 100 -2.48 17.73 4.59
N ASP A 101 -1.35 17.08 4.37
CA ASP A 101 -0.22 17.02 5.29
C ASP A 101 0.50 18.37 5.44
N GLY A 102 0.79 19.03 4.32
CA GLY A 102 1.37 20.38 4.26
C GLY A 102 2.88 20.46 4.51
N ASN A 103 3.57 19.37 4.89
CA ASN A 103 5.01 19.32 5.14
C ASN A 103 5.69 18.16 4.39
N VAL A 104 5.41 18.05 3.09
CA VAL A 104 5.95 17.01 2.19
C VAL A 104 6.44 17.64 0.89
N GLU A 105 7.64 17.28 0.45
CA GLU A 105 8.19 17.60 -0.87
C GLU A 105 8.16 16.36 -1.75
N THR A 106 7.72 16.50 -3.01
CA THR A 106 7.58 15.36 -3.89
C THR A 106 8.31 15.52 -5.21
N GLN A 107 8.77 14.37 -5.75
CA GLN A 107 9.15 14.22 -7.15
C GLN A 107 8.41 13.04 -7.77
N VAL A 108 7.98 13.19 -9.02
CA VAL A 108 7.23 12.16 -9.75
C VAL A 108 7.93 11.87 -11.07
N LEU A 109 8.20 10.59 -11.33
CA LEU A 109 8.66 10.09 -12.61
C LEU A 109 7.55 9.27 -13.26
N GLU A 110 7.36 9.48 -14.55
CA GLU A 110 6.32 8.84 -15.37
C GLU A 110 6.95 7.93 -16.42
N GLU A 111 6.20 6.93 -16.88
CA GLU A 111 6.62 5.99 -17.94
C GLU A 111 7.87 5.19 -17.58
N ILE A 112 8.07 4.90 -16.28
CA ILE A 112 9.20 4.12 -15.75
C ILE A 112 8.77 2.65 -15.59
N ILE A 113 8.58 1.97 -16.69
CA ILE A 113 8.07 0.58 -16.71
C ILE A 113 9.20 -0.47 -16.83
N ASP A 114 10.34 -0.12 -17.43
CA ASP A 114 11.44 -1.07 -17.63
C ASP A 114 12.34 -1.12 -16.38
N PRO A 115 12.71 -2.32 -15.88
CA PRO A 115 13.67 -2.46 -14.78
C PRO A 115 15.03 -1.81 -15.04
N THR A 116 15.43 -1.65 -16.31
CA THR A 116 16.67 -0.93 -16.65
C THR A 116 16.61 0.56 -16.37
N ASP A 117 15.40 1.13 -16.29
CA ASP A 117 15.16 2.54 -15.97
C ASP A 117 14.76 2.72 -14.51
N SER A 118 13.93 1.82 -13.96
CA SER A 118 13.43 1.92 -12.57
C SER A 118 14.52 1.70 -11.53
N LEU A 119 15.40 0.72 -11.72
CA LEU A 119 16.48 0.45 -10.76
C LEU A 119 17.43 1.65 -10.56
N PRO A 120 17.97 2.29 -11.62
CA PRO A 120 18.81 3.49 -11.44
C PRO A 120 18.01 4.69 -10.89
N ALA A 121 16.75 4.85 -11.27
CA ALA A 121 15.90 5.94 -10.76
C ALA A 121 15.65 5.82 -9.25
N ILE A 122 15.31 4.63 -8.77
CA ILE A 122 15.11 4.35 -7.33
C ILE A 122 16.40 4.59 -6.56
N ARG A 123 17.54 4.09 -7.07
CA ARG A 123 18.87 4.30 -6.47
C ARG A 123 19.23 5.78 -6.40
N ASP A 124 18.91 6.54 -7.43
CA ASP A 124 19.21 7.98 -7.48
C ASP A 124 18.40 8.74 -6.42
N PHE A 125 17.10 8.48 -6.28
CA PHE A 125 16.28 9.05 -5.22
C PHE A 125 16.79 8.69 -3.82
N ALA A 126 17.08 7.42 -3.58
CA ALA A 126 17.62 6.97 -2.29
C ALA A 126 18.95 7.67 -1.96
N SER A 127 19.85 7.80 -2.96
CA SER A 127 21.14 8.47 -2.80
C SER A 127 21.03 9.99 -2.59
N GLN A 128 19.93 10.60 -3.04
CA GLN A 128 19.63 12.01 -2.82
C GLN A 128 18.97 12.30 -1.46
N GLY A 129 18.75 11.26 -0.64
CA GLY A 129 18.15 11.37 0.68
C GLY A 129 16.64 11.61 0.62
N PHE A 130 15.92 10.92 -0.26
CA PHE A 130 14.48 10.80 -0.15
C PHE A 130 14.15 9.83 0.99
N ASP A 131 13.12 10.18 1.77
CA ASP A 131 12.70 9.41 2.95
C ASP A 131 11.77 8.25 2.57
N LEU A 132 10.95 8.46 1.53
CA LEU A 132 9.98 7.48 1.04
C LEU A 132 10.00 7.41 -0.49
N ILE A 133 10.10 6.19 -1.01
CA ILE A 133 10.05 5.90 -2.45
C ILE A 133 8.87 5.00 -2.73
N LEU A 134 7.91 5.50 -3.50
CA LEU A 134 6.68 4.84 -3.89
C LEU A 134 6.82 4.31 -5.33
N GLY A 135 7.00 3.01 -5.49
CA GLY A 135 6.94 2.32 -6.77
C GLY A 135 5.51 1.84 -7.02
N HIS A 136 4.76 2.53 -7.86
CA HIS A 136 3.36 2.20 -8.11
C HIS A 136 3.22 1.20 -9.24
N GLY A 137 3.36 -0.09 -8.93
CA GLY A 137 3.26 -1.20 -9.87
C GLY A 137 4.17 -2.37 -9.52
N ILE A 138 3.91 -3.51 -10.15
CA ILE A 138 4.69 -4.75 -9.97
C ILE A 138 6.12 -4.63 -10.57
N GLU A 139 6.32 -3.68 -11.47
CA GLU A 139 7.57 -3.39 -12.16
C GLU A 139 8.67 -2.94 -11.20
N TYR A 140 8.28 -2.44 -10.02
CA TYR A 140 9.21 -1.92 -9.02
C TYR A 140 9.61 -2.96 -7.97
N VAL A 141 8.98 -4.13 -7.94
CA VAL A 141 9.25 -5.18 -6.94
C VAL A 141 10.71 -5.66 -7.01
N ASP A 142 11.16 -6.12 -8.18
CA ASP A 142 12.54 -6.59 -8.35
C ASP A 142 13.58 -5.49 -8.11
N PRO A 143 13.44 -4.25 -8.63
CA PRO A 143 14.34 -3.14 -8.32
C PRO A 143 14.44 -2.82 -6.83
N ILE A 144 13.30 -2.74 -6.12
CA ILE A 144 13.29 -2.45 -4.69
C ILE A 144 13.93 -3.59 -3.90
N GLN A 145 13.64 -4.86 -4.24
CA GLN A 145 14.31 -6.03 -3.62
C GLN A 145 15.83 -6.01 -3.77
N GLN A 146 16.36 -5.40 -4.81
CA GLN A 146 17.80 -5.27 -5.00
C GLN A 146 18.42 -4.11 -4.19
N LEU A 147 17.63 -3.12 -3.79
CA LEU A 147 18.13 -1.86 -3.24
C LEU A 147 17.86 -1.66 -1.75
N TYR A 148 16.79 -2.21 -1.21
CA TYR A 148 16.33 -1.89 0.16
C TYR A 148 17.42 -2.07 1.22
N ALA A 149 18.27 -3.08 1.08
CA ALA A 149 19.34 -3.36 2.05
C ALA A 149 20.56 -2.41 1.91
N GLU A 150 20.69 -1.72 0.77
CA GLU A 150 21.72 -0.69 0.59
C GLU A 150 21.34 0.63 1.26
N PHE A 151 20.03 0.88 1.44
CA PHE A 151 19.47 2.12 1.94
C PHE A 151 18.52 1.86 3.13
N PRO A 152 19.05 1.42 4.27
CA PRO A 152 18.21 1.02 5.42
C PRO A 152 17.40 2.16 6.02
N ASP A 153 17.82 3.41 5.80
CA ASP A 153 17.16 4.62 6.31
C ASP A 153 16.09 5.16 5.32
N VAL A 154 15.90 4.51 4.16
CA VAL A 154 14.89 4.87 3.16
C VAL A 154 13.74 3.88 3.21
N SER A 155 12.53 4.37 3.26
CA SER A 155 11.31 3.57 3.19
C SER A 155 10.90 3.32 1.74
N PHE A 156 10.56 2.07 1.41
CA PHE A 156 10.16 1.67 0.07
C PHE A 156 8.77 1.06 0.09
N SER A 157 7.88 1.58 -0.74
CA SER A 157 6.56 0.99 -0.97
C SER A 157 6.42 0.55 -2.42
N MET A 158 5.84 -0.61 -2.64
CA MET A 158 5.48 -1.10 -3.96
C MET A 158 4.04 -1.62 -3.99
N THR A 159 3.44 -1.56 -5.17
CA THR A 159 2.09 -2.07 -5.39
C THR A 159 2.16 -3.32 -6.26
N GLY A 160 2.00 -4.48 -5.68
CA GLY A 160 2.12 -5.73 -6.43
C GLY A 160 1.52 -6.92 -5.71
N GLY A 161 1.68 -6.99 -4.40
CA GLY A 161 1.24 -8.13 -3.60
C GLY A 161 1.90 -9.44 -4.02
N ILE A 162 3.12 -9.38 -4.59
CA ILE A 162 3.80 -10.55 -5.16
C ILE A 162 5.11 -10.90 -4.45
N LEU A 163 5.47 -10.17 -3.41
CA LEU A 163 6.64 -10.53 -2.60
C LEU A 163 6.45 -11.91 -1.97
N VAL A 164 7.43 -12.77 -2.22
CA VAL A 164 7.44 -14.08 -1.55
C VAL A 164 7.75 -13.88 -0.07
N PRO A 165 6.98 -14.47 0.86
CA PRO A 165 7.25 -14.37 2.29
C PRO A 165 8.70 -14.72 2.64
N GLY A 166 9.38 -13.83 3.35
CA GLY A 166 10.79 -13.98 3.72
C GLY A 166 11.81 -13.61 2.64
N SER A 167 11.37 -13.11 1.47
CA SER A 167 12.27 -12.60 0.43
C SER A 167 12.86 -11.23 0.77
N VAL A 168 12.16 -10.47 1.62
CA VAL A 168 12.62 -9.23 2.23
C VAL A 168 12.73 -9.45 3.73
N THR A 169 13.86 -9.04 4.33
CA THR A 169 14.15 -9.24 5.75
C THR A 169 14.34 -7.93 6.51
N SER A 170 13.87 -6.84 5.94
CA SER A 170 13.98 -5.50 6.50
C SER A 170 12.58 -4.91 6.70
N ASP A 171 12.47 -4.04 7.69
CA ASP A 171 11.27 -3.29 8.06
C ASP A 171 11.08 -1.98 7.27
N ASN A 172 11.92 -1.72 6.28
CA ASN A 172 11.83 -0.54 5.42
C ASN A 172 11.13 -0.78 4.08
N VAL A 173 10.44 -1.92 3.91
CA VAL A 173 9.75 -2.28 2.65
C VAL A 173 8.32 -2.69 2.94
N VAL A 174 7.39 -2.12 2.16
CA VAL A 174 5.97 -2.51 2.13
C VAL A 174 5.60 -2.92 0.70
N ASP A 175 5.14 -4.15 0.54
CA ASP A 175 4.43 -4.60 -0.66
C ASP A 175 2.94 -4.73 -0.33
N TRP A 176 2.11 -4.01 -1.05
CA TRP A 176 0.67 -3.99 -0.82
C TRP A 176 -0.11 -4.22 -2.11
N LEU A 177 -1.31 -4.71 -1.95
CA LEU A 177 -2.26 -4.86 -3.05
C LEU A 177 -3.65 -4.50 -2.52
N TYR A 178 -4.44 -3.80 -3.33
CA TYR A 178 -5.86 -3.59 -3.09
C TYR A 178 -6.61 -4.91 -3.25
N ASN A 179 -7.81 -4.99 -2.65
CA ASN A 179 -8.67 -6.15 -2.84
C ASN A 179 -9.13 -6.22 -4.30
N VAL A 180 -8.53 -7.10 -5.07
CA VAL A 180 -8.81 -7.23 -6.51
C VAL A 180 -10.26 -7.60 -6.81
N GLN A 181 -10.91 -8.36 -5.91
CA GLN A 181 -12.32 -8.70 -6.02
C GLN A 181 -13.21 -7.46 -5.88
N ASP A 182 -12.87 -6.50 -5.04
CA ASP A 182 -13.64 -5.28 -4.83
C ASP A 182 -13.64 -4.39 -6.09
N MET A 183 -12.56 -4.45 -6.86
CA MET A 183 -12.46 -3.73 -8.14
C MET A 183 -13.36 -4.33 -9.22
N ALA A 184 -13.70 -5.60 -9.13
CA ALA A 184 -14.38 -6.33 -10.20
C ALA A 184 -15.85 -6.63 -9.91
N TYR A 185 -16.18 -6.93 -8.65
CA TYR A 185 -17.53 -7.38 -8.26
C TYR A 185 -18.64 -6.39 -8.62
N PRO A 186 -18.52 -5.07 -8.31
CA PRO A 186 -19.55 -4.09 -8.68
C PRO A 186 -19.77 -4.01 -10.19
N ASN A 187 -18.68 -4.12 -10.97
CA ASN A 187 -18.74 -4.15 -12.43
C ASN A 187 -19.49 -5.38 -12.96
N GLY A 188 -19.36 -6.53 -12.29
CA GLY A 188 -20.08 -7.76 -12.63
C GLY A 188 -21.60 -7.62 -12.40
N ILE A 189 -22.00 -7.03 -11.26
CA ILE A 189 -23.42 -6.72 -10.99
C ILE A 189 -23.99 -5.78 -12.04
N LEU A 190 -23.25 -4.70 -12.36
CA LEU A 190 -23.65 -3.74 -13.39
C LEU A 190 -23.81 -4.41 -14.75
N ALA A 191 -22.79 -5.15 -15.19
CA ALA A 191 -22.75 -5.78 -16.51
C ALA A 191 -23.92 -6.75 -16.70
N ALA A 192 -24.20 -7.59 -15.72
CA ALA A 192 -25.30 -8.55 -15.77
C ALA A 192 -26.69 -7.92 -15.87
N LYS A 193 -26.84 -6.72 -15.32
CA LYS A 193 -28.08 -5.95 -15.44
C LYS A 193 -28.15 -5.14 -16.74
N ALA A 194 -27.00 -4.70 -17.26
CA ALA A 194 -26.92 -3.83 -18.44
C ALA A 194 -26.93 -4.61 -19.76
N VAL A 195 -26.36 -5.81 -19.80
CA VAL A 195 -26.24 -6.59 -21.03
C VAL A 195 -27.61 -6.89 -21.65
N VAL A 196 -27.73 -6.62 -22.95
CA VAL A 196 -29.01 -6.84 -23.68
C VAL A 196 -29.16 -8.28 -24.14
N GLY A 197 -28.06 -8.87 -24.59
CA GLY A 197 -27.95 -10.31 -24.86
C GLY A 197 -27.48 -11.08 -23.62
N ASP A 198 -26.71 -12.11 -23.86
CA ASP A 198 -26.22 -12.99 -22.77
C ASP A 198 -24.70 -13.14 -22.76
N THR A 199 -23.95 -12.37 -23.59
CA THR A 199 -22.52 -12.60 -23.79
C THR A 199 -21.70 -11.37 -23.34
N ILE A 200 -20.83 -11.57 -22.35
CA ILE A 200 -19.93 -10.54 -21.83
C ILE A 200 -18.49 -10.83 -22.23
N GLY A 201 -17.83 -9.86 -22.85
CA GLY A 201 -16.40 -9.89 -23.12
C GLY A 201 -15.59 -9.30 -21.97
N ILE A 202 -14.56 -10.01 -21.54
CA ILE A 202 -13.63 -9.57 -20.49
C ILE A 202 -12.26 -9.34 -21.13
N VAL A 203 -11.74 -8.11 -20.99
CA VAL A 203 -10.42 -7.69 -21.50
C VAL A 203 -9.49 -7.49 -20.33
N GLY A 204 -8.41 -8.26 -20.29
CA GLY A 204 -7.36 -8.17 -19.27
C GLY A 204 -6.01 -7.75 -19.82
N GLY A 205 -5.11 -7.35 -18.92
CA GLY A 205 -3.69 -7.12 -19.21
C GLY A 205 -2.92 -8.43 -19.42
N PRO A 206 -1.77 -8.64 -18.73
CA PRO A 206 -1.10 -9.95 -18.70
C PRO A 206 -1.90 -10.97 -17.87
N GLU A 207 -1.69 -12.26 -18.15
CA GLU A 207 -2.35 -13.36 -17.45
C GLU A 207 -1.77 -13.64 -16.05
N PHE A 208 -1.71 -12.63 -15.19
CA PHE A 208 -1.32 -12.81 -13.79
C PHE A 208 -2.47 -13.37 -12.94
N ASP A 209 -2.12 -14.05 -11.84
CA ASP A 209 -3.13 -14.68 -10.98
C ASP A 209 -4.09 -13.65 -10.38
N PHE A 210 -3.61 -12.49 -9.96
CA PHE A 210 -4.48 -11.43 -9.44
C PHE A 210 -5.46 -10.89 -10.51
N VAL A 211 -5.06 -10.84 -11.80
CA VAL A 211 -5.95 -10.46 -12.90
C VAL A 211 -7.03 -11.51 -13.11
N LYS A 212 -6.65 -12.80 -13.08
CA LYS A 212 -7.61 -13.91 -13.17
C LYS A 212 -8.58 -13.93 -11.99
N THR A 213 -8.10 -13.61 -10.79
CA THR A 213 -8.94 -13.47 -9.59
C THR A 213 -9.95 -12.35 -9.74
N MET A 214 -9.53 -11.19 -10.29
CA MET A 214 -10.45 -10.11 -10.64
C MET A 214 -11.52 -10.56 -11.62
N HIS A 215 -11.12 -11.21 -12.70
CA HIS A 215 -12.05 -11.72 -13.71
C HIS A 215 -13.01 -12.77 -13.14
N GLN A 216 -12.53 -13.60 -12.22
CA GLN A 216 -13.43 -14.57 -11.57
C GLN A 216 -14.43 -13.87 -10.65
N SER A 217 -14.01 -12.88 -9.87
CA SER A 217 -14.92 -12.08 -9.04
C SER A 217 -16.00 -11.38 -9.88
N PHE A 218 -15.61 -10.82 -11.04
CA PHE A 218 -16.57 -10.24 -12.00
C PHE A 218 -17.60 -11.29 -12.46
N ARG A 219 -17.14 -12.49 -12.86
CA ARG A 219 -18.03 -13.59 -13.29
C ARG A 219 -18.97 -14.02 -12.18
N ASP A 220 -18.45 -14.23 -10.96
CA ASP A 220 -19.25 -14.66 -9.82
C ASP A 220 -20.35 -13.65 -9.50
N ALA A 221 -20.02 -12.35 -9.55
CA ALA A 221 -20.97 -11.27 -9.38
C ALA A 221 -22.04 -11.28 -10.50
N ALA A 222 -21.65 -11.39 -11.77
CA ALA A 222 -22.56 -11.42 -12.88
C ALA A 222 -23.50 -12.62 -12.85
N LEU A 223 -22.96 -13.82 -12.57
CA LEU A 223 -23.74 -15.06 -12.44
C LEU A 223 -24.69 -15.04 -11.23
N SER A 224 -24.39 -14.28 -10.18
CA SER A 224 -25.32 -14.11 -9.06
C SER A 224 -26.58 -13.34 -9.44
N VAL A 225 -26.51 -12.51 -10.49
CA VAL A 225 -27.64 -11.72 -11.05
C VAL A 225 -28.34 -12.51 -12.15
N ASN A 226 -27.56 -13.02 -13.11
CA ASN A 226 -28.09 -13.79 -14.24
C ASN A 226 -27.19 -15.01 -14.51
N PRO A 227 -27.64 -16.24 -14.15
CA PRO A 227 -26.86 -17.46 -14.31
C PRO A 227 -26.70 -17.93 -15.76
N ASP A 228 -27.41 -17.35 -16.70
CA ASP A 228 -27.38 -17.73 -18.12
C ASP A 228 -26.32 -16.95 -18.93
N ILE A 229 -25.56 -16.01 -18.29
CA ILE A 229 -24.52 -15.23 -18.95
C ILE A 229 -23.36 -16.12 -19.41
N GLU A 230 -22.97 -15.92 -20.66
CA GLU A 230 -21.76 -16.48 -21.26
C GLU A 230 -20.62 -15.47 -21.23
N PHE A 231 -19.39 -15.96 -21.00
CA PHE A 231 -18.21 -15.10 -20.94
C PHE A 231 -17.22 -15.47 -22.03
N LEU A 232 -16.74 -14.43 -22.72
CA LEU A 232 -15.56 -14.45 -23.57
C LEU A 232 -14.44 -13.71 -22.86
N GLU A 233 -13.21 -14.19 -22.98
CA GLU A 233 -12.07 -13.57 -22.30
C GLU A 233 -10.88 -13.44 -23.22
N GLY A 234 -10.18 -12.31 -23.13
CA GLY A 234 -8.96 -12.08 -23.87
C GLY A 234 -7.98 -11.22 -23.08
N PHE A 235 -6.68 -11.45 -23.32
CA PHE A 235 -5.59 -10.78 -22.65
C PHE A 235 -4.73 -10.02 -23.66
N ALA A 236 -4.51 -8.72 -23.40
CA ALA A 236 -3.66 -7.87 -24.24
C ALA A 236 -2.16 -8.15 -24.06
N GLY A 237 -1.76 -8.87 -23.00
CA GLY A 237 -0.37 -9.18 -22.68
C GLY A 237 0.44 -8.02 -22.11
N SER A 238 -0.18 -6.85 -21.96
CA SER A 238 0.40 -5.61 -21.44
C SER A 238 -0.69 -4.84 -20.68
N PHE A 239 -0.31 -4.02 -19.70
CA PHE A 239 -1.25 -3.11 -19.03
C PHE A 239 -1.39 -1.76 -19.75
N VAL A 240 -0.47 -1.46 -20.70
CA VAL A 240 -0.40 -0.12 -21.33
C VAL A 240 -0.50 -0.17 -22.87
N ASP A 241 -0.53 -1.34 -23.49
CA ASP A 241 -0.64 -1.46 -24.96
C ASP A 241 -2.10 -1.28 -25.42
N VAL A 242 -2.44 -0.03 -25.70
CA VAL A 242 -3.76 0.40 -26.18
C VAL A 242 -4.18 -0.33 -27.47
N GLN A 243 -3.22 -0.57 -28.39
CA GLN A 243 -3.51 -1.22 -29.67
C GLN A 243 -3.84 -2.70 -29.49
N ALA A 244 -3.05 -3.42 -28.68
CA ALA A 244 -3.31 -4.83 -28.39
C ALA A 244 -4.69 -5.00 -27.73
N ALA A 245 -5.05 -4.12 -26.81
CA ALA A 245 -6.37 -4.15 -26.15
C ALA A 245 -7.52 -3.87 -27.13
N ALA A 246 -7.34 -2.92 -28.07
CA ALA A 246 -8.32 -2.68 -29.10
C ALA A 246 -8.55 -3.90 -29.99
N GLU A 247 -7.48 -4.61 -30.36
CA GLU A 247 -7.55 -5.84 -31.17
C GLU A 247 -8.26 -6.98 -30.41
N VAL A 248 -7.92 -7.17 -29.13
CA VAL A 248 -8.61 -8.15 -28.27
C VAL A 248 -10.09 -7.82 -28.14
N THR A 249 -10.42 -6.56 -27.85
CA THR A 249 -11.82 -6.11 -27.71
C THR A 249 -12.61 -6.37 -28.98
N GLN A 250 -12.04 -6.04 -30.15
CA GLN A 250 -12.69 -6.29 -31.44
C GLN A 250 -12.94 -7.78 -31.66
N GLN A 251 -11.98 -8.65 -31.30
CA GLN A 251 -12.15 -10.09 -31.41
C GLN A 251 -13.29 -10.63 -30.52
N LEU A 252 -13.44 -10.10 -29.31
CA LEU A 252 -14.55 -10.48 -28.42
C LEU A 252 -15.90 -10.02 -28.97
N ILE A 253 -15.97 -8.80 -29.52
CA ILE A 253 -17.18 -8.27 -30.18
C ILE A 253 -17.53 -9.10 -31.42
N ASP A 254 -16.56 -9.47 -32.25
CA ASP A 254 -16.76 -10.31 -33.42
C ASP A 254 -17.25 -11.74 -33.07
N GLN A 255 -16.97 -12.20 -31.86
CA GLN A 255 -17.44 -13.47 -31.30
C GLN A 255 -18.83 -13.35 -30.64
N GLY A 256 -19.41 -12.14 -30.57
CA GLY A 256 -20.75 -11.92 -30.08
C GLY A 256 -20.86 -11.28 -28.69
N ALA A 257 -19.75 -10.73 -28.14
CA ALA A 257 -19.84 -9.95 -26.91
C ALA A 257 -20.70 -8.71 -27.13
N ASP A 258 -21.72 -8.51 -26.32
CA ASP A 258 -22.64 -7.38 -26.33
C ASP A 258 -22.55 -6.50 -25.05
N PHE A 259 -21.59 -6.80 -24.21
CA PHE A 259 -21.05 -5.97 -23.13
C PHE A 259 -19.53 -6.20 -23.00
N ILE A 260 -18.78 -5.17 -22.67
CA ILE A 260 -17.34 -5.28 -22.41
C ILE A 260 -17.02 -4.88 -20.94
N TYR A 261 -16.24 -5.69 -20.27
CA TYR A 261 -15.55 -5.32 -19.04
C TYR A 261 -14.04 -5.27 -19.31
N CYS A 262 -13.39 -4.17 -18.93
CA CYS A 262 -11.94 -4.03 -19.05
C CYS A 262 -11.29 -3.86 -17.67
N SER A 263 -10.28 -4.70 -17.38
CA SER A 263 -9.51 -4.66 -16.14
C SER A 263 -8.03 -4.41 -16.42
N GLY A 264 -7.59 -3.19 -16.29
CA GLY A 264 -6.21 -2.82 -16.51
C GLY A 264 -6.00 -1.32 -16.56
N ASP A 265 -4.77 -0.92 -16.77
CA ASP A 265 -4.35 0.46 -16.87
C ASP A 265 -4.71 1.05 -18.25
N GLY A 266 -3.78 1.62 -18.97
CA GLY A 266 -3.98 2.25 -20.28
C GLY A 266 -4.69 1.39 -21.34
N ILE A 267 -4.70 0.06 -21.20
CA ILE A 267 -5.42 -0.84 -22.12
C ILE A 267 -6.91 -0.54 -22.21
N CYS A 268 -7.54 -0.03 -21.15
CA CYS A 268 -8.97 0.26 -21.15
C CYS A 268 -9.32 1.46 -22.02
N ILE A 269 -8.38 2.30 -22.41
CA ILE A 269 -8.56 3.31 -23.45
C ILE A 269 -8.87 2.64 -24.81
N GLY A 270 -8.07 1.63 -25.19
CA GLY A 270 -8.25 0.88 -26.43
C GLY A 270 -9.57 0.09 -26.44
N ALA A 271 -9.89 -0.55 -25.33
CA ALA A 271 -11.15 -1.26 -25.15
C ALA A 271 -12.36 -0.31 -25.27
N ALA A 272 -12.33 0.85 -24.61
CA ALA A 272 -13.40 1.83 -24.62
C ALA A 272 -13.61 2.45 -25.99
N GLN A 273 -12.54 2.79 -26.71
CA GLN A 273 -12.63 3.30 -28.08
C GLN A 273 -13.25 2.28 -29.05
N THR A 274 -12.88 1.01 -28.90
CA THR A 274 -13.40 -0.07 -29.74
C THR A 274 -14.87 -0.35 -29.42
N ALA A 275 -15.22 -0.40 -28.13
CA ALA A 275 -16.61 -0.55 -27.69
C ALA A 275 -17.50 0.60 -28.17
N SER A 276 -17.01 1.85 -28.10
CA SER A 276 -17.72 3.04 -28.62
C SER A 276 -17.94 2.94 -30.15
N ALA A 277 -16.92 2.56 -30.91
CA ALA A 277 -17.03 2.38 -32.35
C ALA A 277 -18.07 1.30 -32.75
N ALA A 278 -18.25 0.29 -31.89
CA ALA A 278 -19.22 -0.79 -32.07
C ALA A 278 -20.61 -0.50 -31.48
N GLY A 279 -20.76 0.54 -30.64
CA GLY A 279 -21.98 0.82 -29.89
C GLY A 279 -22.28 -0.20 -28.80
N ILE A 280 -21.23 -0.76 -28.18
CA ILE A 280 -21.31 -1.80 -27.14
C ILE A 280 -21.05 -1.15 -25.77
N PRO A 281 -21.89 -1.40 -24.74
CA PRO A 281 -21.68 -0.87 -23.40
C PRO A 281 -20.40 -1.43 -22.78
N ILE A 282 -19.70 -0.57 -21.99
CA ILE A 282 -18.47 -0.93 -21.29
C ILE A 282 -18.48 -0.46 -19.85
N SER A 283 -17.94 -1.29 -18.95
CA SER A 283 -17.50 -0.88 -17.62
C SER A 283 -16.01 -1.19 -17.44
N VAL A 284 -15.35 -0.47 -16.52
CA VAL A 284 -13.90 -0.59 -16.36
C VAL A 284 -13.51 -0.65 -14.87
N GLY A 285 -12.43 -1.38 -14.60
CA GLY A 285 -11.68 -1.25 -13.35
C GLY A 285 -10.60 -0.17 -13.47
N PHE A 286 -10.15 0.38 -12.35
CA PHE A 286 -9.04 1.31 -12.16
C PHE A 286 -9.22 2.76 -12.62
N GLY A 287 -10.25 3.11 -13.35
CA GLY A 287 -10.42 4.50 -13.74
C GLY A 287 -11.60 4.75 -14.65
N SER A 288 -11.97 6.02 -14.84
CA SER A 288 -13.10 6.41 -15.68
C SER A 288 -12.69 6.56 -17.13
N GLN A 289 -13.44 5.94 -18.03
CA GLN A 289 -13.33 6.15 -19.47
C GLN A 289 -14.45 7.04 -20.05
N GLU A 290 -15.12 7.82 -19.20
CA GLU A 290 -16.20 8.72 -19.64
C GLU A 290 -15.72 9.72 -20.69
N GLN A 291 -14.49 10.23 -20.60
CA GLN A 291 -13.95 11.15 -21.62
C GLN A 291 -13.58 10.46 -22.92
N THR A 292 -13.23 9.16 -22.87
CA THR A 292 -12.81 8.36 -24.02
C THR A 292 -14.01 7.86 -24.81
N ALA A 293 -15.05 7.42 -24.13
CA ALA A 293 -16.22 6.75 -24.72
C ALA A 293 -17.53 7.17 -24.00
N PRO A 294 -17.88 8.47 -23.99
CA PRO A 294 -18.98 8.98 -23.18
C PRO A 294 -20.35 8.37 -23.50
N ASP A 295 -20.50 7.85 -24.70
CA ASP A 295 -21.74 7.28 -25.23
C ASP A 295 -22.01 5.84 -24.78
N VAL A 296 -20.98 5.09 -24.49
CA VAL A 296 -21.05 3.64 -24.14
C VAL A 296 -20.49 3.29 -22.75
N TYR A 297 -19.64 4.15 -22.18
CA TYR A 297 -19.13 3.95 -20.83
C TYR A 297 -20.25 4.07 -19.80
N LEU A 298 -20.38 3.08 -18.93
CA LEU A 298 -21.44 3.04 -17.93
C LEU A 298 -20.94 3.39 -16.53
N ALA A 299 -19.91 2.70 -16.03
CA ALA A 299 -19.35 2.94 -14.71
C ALA A 299 -17.93 2.39 -14.59
N ALA A 300 -17.29 2.72 -13.48
CA ALA A 300 -16.00 2.17 -13.11
C ALA A 300 -15.88 1.98 -11.61
N THR A 301 -14.88 1.19 -11.24
CA THR A 301 -14.27 1.21 -9.92
C THR A 301 -12.93 1.93 -10.00
N VAL A 302 -12.58 2.66 -8.94
CA VAL A 302 -11.31 3.39 -8.86
C VAL A 302 -10.64 3.15 -7.51
N ILE A 303 -9.32 3.32 -7.48
CA ILE A 303 -8.53 3.25 -6.24
C ILE A 303 -8.38 4.66 -5.69
N ARG A 304 -8.55 4.81 -4.37
CA ARG A 304 -8.29 6.05 -3.63
C ARG A 304 -7.06 5.87 -2.75
N MET A 305 -5.99 6.60 -3.05
CA MET A 305 -4.67 6.38 -2.46
C MET A 305 -4.31 7.40 -1.36
N LYS A 306 -5.10 8.46 -1.20
CA LYS A 306 -4.77 9.58 -0.29
C LYS A 306 -4.51 9.10 1.14
N ASP A 307 -5.44 8.34 1.70
CA ASP A 307 -5.37 7.93 3.11
C ASP A 307 -4.24 6.93 3.36
N LEU A 308 -3.94 6.06 2.38
CA LEU A 308 -2.77 5.18 2.41
C LEU A 308 -1.46 5.97 2.47
N TYR A 309 -1.33 6.99 1.63
CA TYR A 309 -0.12 7.80 1.60
C TYR A 309 0.03 8.67 2.87
N LEU A 310 -1.06 9.19 3.42
CA LEU A 310 -1.03 9.86 4.73
C LEU A 310 -0.57 8.92 5.84
N ASP A 311 -1.02 7.67 5.83
CA ASP A 311 -0.57 6.65 6.77
C ASP A 311 0.92 6.33 6.58
N PHE A 312 1.40 6.19 5.35
CA PHE A 312 2.82 6.01 5.06
C PHE A 312 3.66 7.20 5.55
N PHE A 313 3.21 8.45 5.34
CA PHE A 313 3.92 9.63 5.85
C PHE A 313 4.03 9.60 7.37
N ALA A 314 2.94 9.24 8.06
CA ALA A 314 2.94 9.10 9.51
C ALA A 314 3.87 7.99 9.99
N GLN A 315 3.88 6.84 9.32
CA GLN A 315 4.74 5.70 9.66
C GLN A 315 6.22 6.04 9.47
N VAL A 316 6.60 6.72 8.39
CA VAL A 316 7.99 7.14 8.14
C VAL A 316 8.45 8.09 9.24
N ARG A 317 7.67 9.12 9.58
CA ARG A 317 8.01 10.07 10.66
C ARG A 317 8.10 9.43 12.03
N ASN A 318 7.29 8.41 12.29
CA ASN A 318 7.28 7.69 13.55
C ASN A 318 8.27 6.52 13.60
N GLU A 319 9.07 6.31 12.55
CA GLU A 319 10.01 5.18 12.42
C GLU A 319 9.30 3.82 12.58
N THR A 320 8.05 3.72 12.09
CA THR A 320 7.21 2.50 12.16
C THR A 320 6.83 1.98 10.78
N PHE A 321 7.48 2.49 9.74
CA PHE A 321 7.23 2.04 8.36
C PHE A 321 7.60 0.58 8.18
N GLY A 322 6.82 -0.12 7.40
CA GLY A 322 7.01 -1.55 7.19
C GLY A 322 6.22 -2.38 8.19
N THR A 323 6.81 -3.46 8.66
CA THR A 323 6.15 -4.33 9.63
C THR A 323 6.69 -4.09 11.03
N PRO A 324 5.84 -3.74 12.02
CA PRO A 324 6.27 -3.50 13.39
C PRO A 324 7.06 -4.66 14.01
N ASP A 325 6.92 -5.87 13.47
CA ASP A 325 7.48 -7.11 14.01
C ASP A 325 8.44 -7.82 13.05
N GLY A 326 8.83 -7.20 11.92
CA GLY A 326 9.65 -7.85 10.87
C GLY A 326 8.92 -9.01 10.16
N GLU A 327 7.64 -9.20 10.42
CA GLU A 327 6.80 -10.10 9.67
C GLU A 327 6.31 -9.38 8.41
N VAL A 328 6.86 -9.75 7.26
CA VAL A 328 6.17 -9.58 5.98
C VAL A 328 4.84 -10.30 6.16
N HIS A 329 3.75 -9.54 6.28
CA HIS A 329 2.47 -10.14 6.57
C HIS A 329 2.18 -11.19 5.53
N ALA A 330 2.00 -12.40 6.04
CA ALA A 330 1.82 -13.57 5.24
C ALA A 330 0.84 -13.26 4.12
N VAL A 331 1.24 -13.62 2.92
CA VAL A 331 0.31 -13.95 1.84
C VAL A 331 -0.83 -14.68 2.51
N GLY A 332 -2.04 -14.14 2.48
CA GLY A 332 -3.21 -14.81 3.00
C GLY A 332 -3.28 -16.23 2.46
N GLU A 333 -4.11 -17.11 3.02
CA GLU A 333 -4.25 -18.50 2.55
C GLU A 333 -4.48 -18.59 1.02
N GLU A 334 -4.78 -17.46 0.39
CA GLU A 334 -5.12 -17.25 -1.01
C GLU A 334 -3.97 -16.73 -1.89
N GLY A 335 -2.78 -16.56 -1.36
CA GLY A 335 -1.58 -16.27 -2.15
C GLY A 335 -1.26 -14.79 -2.37
N TYR A 336 -1.99 -13.84 -1.77
CA TYR A 336 -1.73 -12.39 -1.89
C TYR A 336 -1.23 -11.78 -0.58
N ALA A 337 -0.23 -10.90 -0.68
CA ALA A 337 0.21 -10.11 0.46
C ALA A 337 -0.77 -8.94 0.67
N PHE A 338 -1.51 -8.97 1.77
CA PHE A 338 -2.36 -7.86 2.17
C PHE A 338 -1.65 -7.04 3.24
N TYR A 339 -1.74 -5.73 3.14
CA TYR A 339 -1.32 -4.84 4.21
C TYR A 339 -2.31 -4.98 5.38
N PRO A 340 -1.89 -5.38 6.58
CA PRO A 340 -2.83 -5.60 7.68
C PRO A 340 -3.31 -4.26 8.24
N GLY A 341 -4.59 -4.06 8.25
CA GLY A 341 -5.16 -2.93 8.96
C GLY A 341 -6.37 -2.25 8.35
N GLY A 342 -7.14 -2.91 7.48
CA GLY A 342 -8.47 -2.41 7.10
C GLY A 342 -8.47 -1.17 6.19
N ILE A 343 -7.31 -0.64 5.81
CA ILE A 343 -7.18 0.51 4.89
C ILE A 343 -7.72 0.15 3.50
N PHE A 344 -7.67 -1.10 3.11
CA PHE A 344 -8.06 -1.59 1.78
C PHE A 344 -9.55 -1.44 1.46
N ASN A 345 -10.43 -1.64 2.42
CA ASN A 345 -11.88 -1.51 2.20
C ASN A 345 -12.33 -0.07 1.90
N ALA A 346 -11.52 0.93 2.29
CA ALA A 346 -11.79 2.34 2.00
C ALA A 346 -11.16 2.85 0.71
N GLN A 347 -10.38 2.02 0.02
CA GLN A 347 -9.60 2.45 -1.16
C GLN A 347 -10.28 2.17 -2.49
N VAL A 348 -11.29 1.31 -2.53
CA VAL A 348 -12.07 1.06 -3.75
C VAL A 348 -13.35 1.86 -3.70
N GLU A 349 -13.52 2.74 -4.67
CA GLU A 349 -14.75 3.52 -4.86
C GLU A 349 -15.44 3.06 -6.14
N VAL A 350 -16.75 2.89 -6.05
CA VAL A 350 -17.60 2.66 -7.22
C VAL A 350 -18.07 4.01 -7.73
N LEU A 351 -17.67 4.38 -8.95
CA LEU A 351 -18.10 5.63 -9.56
C LEU A 351 -19.58 5.55 -9.95
N PRO A 352 -20.29 6.69 -9.91
CA PRO A 352 -21.67 6.76 -10.36
C PRO A 352 -21.82 6.30 -11.81
N VAL A 353 -22.98 5.75 -12.14
CA VAL A 353 -23.34 5.42 -13.51
C VAL A 353 -23.36 6.69 -14.36
N ASN A 354 -22.73 6.63 -15.52
CA ASN A 354 -22.70 7.73 -16.49
C ASN A 354 -24.08 8.01 -17.06
N THR A 355 -24.71 9.06 -16.60
CA THR A 355 -26.05 9.47 -17.06
C THR A 355 -26.06 10.04 -18.48
N ASN A 356 -24.90 10.30 -19.10
CA ASN A 356 -24.76 10.75 -20.47
C ASN A 356 -24.66 9.59 -21.47
N ALA A 357 -24.53 8.35 -21.00
CA ALA A 357 -24.49 7.19 -21.89
C ALA A 357 -25.80 7.10 -22.70
N THR A 358 -25.64 6.81 -23.97
CA THR A 358 -26.77 6.67 -24.92
C THR A 358 -26.89 5.27 -25.52
N VAL A 359 -25.98 4.38 -25.10
CA VAL A 359 -25.98 2.99 -25.52
C VAL A 359 -27.22 2.26 -25.00
N GLU A 360 -27.66 1.26 -25.72
CA GLU A 360 -28.77 0.40 -25.31
C GLU A 360 -28.35 -0.49 -24.14
N THR A 361 -29.18 -0.54 -23.11
CA THR A 361 -29.02 -1.41 -21.93
C THR A 361 -30.33 -2.11 -21.62
N ALA A 362 -30.25 -3.31 -21.02
CA ALA A 362 -31.45 -4.11 -20.73
C ALA A 362 -32.39 -3.47 -19.69
N VAL A 363 -31.81 -2.65 -18.80
CA VAL A 363 -32.56 -1.85 -17.81
C VAL A 363 -32.13 -0.37 -17.93
N SER A 364 -32.85 0.54 -17.31
CA SER A 364 -32.51 1.98 -17.33
C SER A 364 -31.22 2.27 -16.54
N LEU A 365 -30.57 3.40 -16.88
CA LEU A 365 -29.38 3.87 -16.14
C LEU A 365 -29.69 4.14 -14.66
N ASP A 366 -30.90 4.60 -14.34
CA ASP A 366 -31.34 4.80 -12.94
C ASP A 366 -31.45 3.45 -12.19
N GLU A 367 -31.89 2.39 -12.85
CA GLU A 367 -31.93 1.04 -12.24
C GLU A 367 -30.52 0.45 -12.08
N LEU A 368 -29.58 0.76 -12.97
CA LEU A 368 -28.16 0.39 -12.81
C LEU A 368 -27.54 1.12 -11.61
N GLN A 369 -27.78 2.44 -11.50
CA GLN A 369 -27.32 3.21 -10.35
C GLN A 369 -27.89 2.69 -9.04
N ALA A 370 -29.18 2.43 -8.98
CA ALA A 370 -29.83 1.91 -7.78
C ALA A 370 -29.25 0.54 -7.33
N ALA A 371 -28.85 -0.30 -8.30
CA ALA A 371 -28.24 -1.58 -7.98
C ALA A 371 -26.83 -1.43 -7.40
N LEU A 372 -26.04 -0.48 -7.90
CA LEU A 372 -24.73 -0.17 -7.33
C LEU A 372 -24.84 0.46 -5.94
N ASP A 373 -25.80 1.40 -5.77
CA ASP A 373 -26.06 2.05 -4.47
C ASP A 373 -26.48 1.02 -3.41
N GLU A 374 -27.34 0.05 -3.77
CA GLU A 374 -27.76 -1.04 -2.86
C GLU A 374 -26.56 -1.92 -2.46
N LEU A 375 -25.71 -2.27 -3.41
CA LEU A 375 -24.50 -3.06 -3.14
C LEU A 375 -23.57 -2.31 -2.20
N VAL A 376 -23.24 -1.05 -2.51
CA VAL A 376 -22.35 -0.21 -1.69
C VAL A 376 -22.90 -0.04 -0.29
N ALA A 377 -24.20 0.30 -0.15
CA ALA A 377 -24.84 0.46 1.15
C ALA A 377 -24.80 -0.83 1.98
N SER A 378 -24.98 -2.00 1.35
CA SER A 378 -24.93 -3.29 2.07
C SER A 378 -23.52 -3.62 2.55
N ILE A 379 -22.48 -3.25 1.78
CA ILE A 379 -21.08 -3.40 2.19
C ILE A 379 -20.75 -2.45 3.33
N GLU A 380 -21.12 -1.18 3.23
CA GLU A 380 -20.89 -0.17 4.28
C GLU A 380 -21.62 -0.51 5.59
N ALA A 381 -22.80 -1.11 5.51
CA ALA A 381 -23.55 -1.59 6.66
C ALA A 381 -22.95 -2.89 7.28
N GLY A 382 -21.99 -3.53 6.62
CA GLY A 382 -21.43 -4.82 7.02
C GLY A 382 -22.42 -5.99 6.84
N GLU A 383 -23.48 -5.81 6.05
CA GLU A 383 -24.48 -6.84 5.73
C GLU A 383 -24.02 -7.79 4.64
N PHE A 384 -23.12 -7.31 3.80
CA PHE A 384 -22.50 -8.07 2.72
C PHE A 384 -20.99 -7.80 2.68
N SER A 385 -20.22 -8.83 2.39
CA SER A 385 -18.80 -8.71 2.03
C SER A 385 -18.57 -9.43 0.71
N ILE A 386 -17.81 -8.80 -0.19
CA ILE A 386 -17.47 -9.38 -1.47
C ILE A 386 -16.65 -10.65 -1.22
N PRO A 387 -17.10 -11.82 -1.69
CA PRO A 387 -16.36 -13.05 -1.46
C PRO A 387 -15.07 -13.05 -2.28
N PHE A 388 -14.02 -13.62 -1.70
CA PHE A 388 -12.85 -13.94 -2.48
C PHE A 388 -13.19 -15.12 -3.41
N PRO A 389 -12.95 -15.00 -4.72
CA PRO A 389 -13.30 -16.07 -5.66
C PRO A 389 -12.44 -17.32 -5.40
N GLY A 390 -13.09 -18.48 -5.33
CA GLY A 390 -12.47 -19.77 -5.03
C GLY A 390 -11.81 -20.45 -6.21
#